data_a81b7fee0141d9236607670fbe0adad0
#
_entry.id   a81b7fee0141d9236607670fbe0adad0
#
_cell.length_a   1.000
_cell.length_b   1.000
_cell.length_c   1.000
_cell.angle_alpha   90.00
_cell.angle_beta   90.00
_cell.angle_gamma   90.00
#
_symmetry.space_group_name_H-M   'P 1'
#
loop_
_entity.id
_entity.type
_entity.pdbx_description
1 polymer ?
#
loop_
_entity_poly.entity_id
_entity_poly.type
_entity_poly.pdbx_seq_one_letter_code
_entity_poly.pdbx_strand_id
1 'polypeptide(L)'
;MSASIRMMRPRAAAAPQGATDANQAAGAAEADAPRAWQAAAAPILSIRDLSVAFGAGAAAVPALRGVSLELHAGRCLGIVGESGSGKSVTSLAVMGLLPQPAARITAGRIEFEGQDLLAMSAAQRRLRRGRAIAMIFQDPMSSLNPAFTIGDQIAESITAHEAVDRREARRRAVELLRQVHIPSAERRFDDYPHRLSGGMRQRVMIAMALACNPRLLIADEPTTALDVTVQAQIVELLHEIRQERGTAIVLISHNLGLVAGLADDIAVMYAGRVVEHGPAHRVMAHPEHPYTVGLLGAVPRAEPGDQPLVAIGGSVPDLRTLGAGCAFRPRCPFALPECDTAAPAPRQLFPGHRAACHAAPLGDTP
;
A
#
# COMPACT_ATOMS: atom_id res chain seq x y z
N MET A 1 -11.53 32.50 48.67
CA MET A 1 -10.47 33.49 48.35
C MET A 1 -10.29 33.47 46.84
N SER A 2 -10.87 34.48 46.19
CA SER A 2 -10.91 34.65 44.73
C SER A 2 -9.63 35.35 44.27
N ALA A 3 -8.93 34.76 43.29
CA ALA A 3 -7.83 35.43 42.62
C ALA A 3 -8.19 35.65 41.14
N SER A 4 -8.49 36.91 40.83
CA SER A 4 -8.75 37.41 39.48
C SER A 4 -7.45 37.49 38.67
N ILE A 5 -7.38 36.84 37.54
CA ILE A 5 -6.30 37.01 36.57
C ILE A 5 -6.68 38.11 35.58
N ARG A 6 -5.89 39.19 35.64
CA ARG A 6 -6.00 40.41 34.80
C ARG A 6 -5.37 40.11 33.41
N MET A 7 -6.16 40.24 32.36
CA MET A 7 -5.69 40.24 30.96
C MET A 7 -4.84 41.50 30.68
N MET A 8 -3.61 41.30 30.25
CA MET A 8 -2.78 42.36 29.65
C MET A 8 -2.91 42.28 28.11
N ARG A 9 -3.33 43.39 27.51
CA ARG A 9 -3.31 43.62 26.06
C ARG A 9 -1.89 44.02 25.64
N PRO A 10 -1.31 43.51 24.53
CA PRO A 10 -0.09 44.04 23.98
C PRO A 10 -0.34 45.27 23.12
N ARG A 11 0.57 46.26 23.29
CA ARG A 11 0.68 47.53 22.58
C ARG A 11 1.05 47.33 21.11
N ALA A 12 0.43 48.12 20.24
CA ALA A 12 0.86 48.29 18.86
C ALA A 12 2.23 49.00 18.80
N ALA A 13 3.15 48.45 17.99
CA ALA A 13 4.41 49.07 17.62
C ALA A 13 4.38 49.49 16.15
N ALA A 14 4.89 50.69 15.91
CA ALA A 14 4.87 51.44 14.65
C ALA A 14 5.77 50.83 13.57
N ALA A 15 5.38 51.06 12.31
CA ALA A 15 6.13 50.73 11.11
C ALA A 15 7.29 51.74 10.88
N PRO A 16 8.43 51.33 10.33
CA PRO A 16 9.35 52.22 9.63
C PRO A 16 9.13 52.14 8.09
N GLN A 17 9.02 53.31 7.50
CA GLN A 17 9.10 53.56 6.06
C GLN A 17 10.57 53.52 5.61
N GLY A 18 10.83 52.91 4.48
CA GLY A 18 12.12 52.95 3.80
C GLY A 18 12.08 52.12 2.52
N ALA A 19 11.86 52.82 1.39
CA ALA A 19 11.85 52.26 0.06
C ALA A 19 13.28 52.08 -0.50
N THR A 20 13.31 51.29 -1.59
CA THR A 20 14.34 51.12 -2.63
C THR A 20 15.24 49.87 -2.49
N ASP A 21 15.01 48.97 -3.31
CA ASP A 21 15.74 48.25 -4.33
C ASP A 21 15.22 46.82 -4.52
N ALA A 22 14.22 46.72 -5.38
CA ALA A 22 13.74 45.45 -5.93
C ALA A 22 14.39 45.31 -7.33
N ASN A 23 15.41 44.49 -7.47
CA ASN A 23 15.63 43.70 -8.69
C ASN A 23 16.96 42.95 -8.61
N GLN A 24 16.96 41.73 -8.06
CA GLN A 24 17.92 40.64 -8.38
C GLN A 24 17.74 39.48 -7.39
N ALA A 25 16.74 38.64 -7.62
CA ALA A 25 16.68 37.27 -7.15
C ALA A 25 15.45 36.54 -7.74
N ALA A 26 15.35 36.56 -9.08
CA ALA A 26 14.44 35.70 -9.80
C ALA A 26 15.27 34.62 -10.50
N GLY A 27 15.56 33.55 -9.81
CA GLY A 27 16.32 32.46 -10.38
C GLY A 27 16.65 31.39 -9.35
N ALA A 28 15.68 30.64 -8.85
CA ALA A 28 15.84 29.30 -8.26
C ALA A 28 14.57 28.88 -7.52
N ALA A 29 13.47 28.60 -8.21
CA ALA A 29 12.31 27.86 -7.69
C ALA A 29 11.42 27.40 -8.88
N GLU A 30 12.04 26.77 -9.88
CA GLU A 30 11.33 25.94 -10.84
C GLU A 30 11.76 24.49 -10.59
N ALA A 31 11.35 23.95 -9.47
CA ALA A 31 11.43 22.54 -9.20
C ALA A 31 10.04 22.06 -8.79
N ASP A 32 9.49 21.20 -9.65
CA ASP A 32 8.34 20.33 -9.37
C ASP A 32 6.95 20.99 -9.34
N ALA A 33 6.52 21.54 -10.47
CA ALA A 33 5.11 21.59 -10.76
C ALA A 33 4.59 20.14 -10.86
N PRO A 34 3.53 19.75 -10.09
CA PRO A 34 2.97 18.41 -10.19
C PRO A 34 2.54 18.22 -11.65
N ARG A 35 3.08 17.17 -12.29
CA ARG A 35 2.71 16.80 -13.68
C ARG A 35 1.20 16.83 -13.76
N ALA A 36 0.69 17.76 -14.57
CA ALA A 36 -0.73 17.91 -14.81
C ALA A 36 -1.29 16.52 -15.13
N TRP A 37 -2.37 16.14 -14.44
CA TRP A 37 -3.16 14.93 -14.66
C TRP A 37 -3.50 14.84 -16.16
N GLN A 38 -2.65 14.16 -16.92
CA GLN A 38 -2.93 13.84 -18.31
C GLN A 38 -4.18 12.97 -18.32
N ALA A 39 -5.14 13.30 -19.17
CA ALA A 39 -6.38 12.56 -19.39
C ALA A 39 -6.08 11.06 -19.48
N ALA A 40 -6.56 10.31 -18.53
CA ALA A 40 -5.99 9.08 -18.04
C ALA A 40 -5.93 8.01 -19.13
N ALA A 41 -4.73 7.52 -19.43
CA ALA A 41 -4.56 6.18 -19.96
C ALA A 41 -5.35 5.20 -19.07
N ALA A 42 -6.00 4.20 -19.70
CA ALA A 42 -6.77 3.20 -18.94
C ALA A 42 -5.92 2.58 -17.81
N PRO A 43 -6.49 2.35 -16.63
CA PRO A 43 -5.75 1.75 -15.52
C PRO A 43 -5.25 0.34 -15.89
N ILE A 44 -4.03 0.01 -15.45
CA ILE A 44 -3.49 -1.33 -15.63
C ILE A 44 -4.23 -2.35 -14.74
N LEU A 45 -4.65 -1.92 -13.54
CA LEU A 45 -5.48 -2.69 -12.62
C LEU A 45 -6.69 -1.83 -12.21
N SER A 46 -7.90 -2.38 -12.38
CA SER A 46 -9.14 -1.78 -11.88
C SER A 46 -9.92 -2.81 -11.07
N ILE A 47 -10.20 -2.48 -9.82
CA ILE A 47 -11.06 -3.25 -8.93
C ILE A 47 -12.31 -2.41 -8.70
N ARG A 48 -13.50 -2.99 -8.93
CA ARG A 48 -14.78 -2.29 -8.77
C ARG A 48 -15.73 -3.09 -7.90
N ASP A 49 -16.16 -2.48 -6.80
CA ASP A 49 -17.15 -2.98 -5.84
C ASP A 49 -16.88 -4.42 -5.37
N LEU A 50 -15.59 -4.78 -5.25
CA LEU A 50 -15.17 -6.12 -4.90
C LEU A 50 -15.62 -6.49 -3.48
N SER A 51 -16.38 -7.58 -3.40
CA SER A 51 -16.86 -8.15 -2.14
C SER A 51 -16.41 -9.60 -2.03
N VAL A 52 -15.86 -9.97 -0.87
CA VAL A 52 -15.37 -11.32 -0.57
C VAL A 52 -15.92 -11.75 0.78
N ALA A 53 -16.39 -12.98 0.86
CA ALA A 53 -16.85 -13.57 2.12
C ALA A 53 -16.14 -14.91 2.39
N PHE A 54 -15.89 -15.19 3.67
CA PHE A 54 -15.41 -16.47 4.17
C PHE A 54 -16.57 -17.27 4.79
N GLY A 55 -16.62 -18.56 4.51
CA GLY A 55 -17.69 -19.43 4.95
C GLY A 55 -18.90 -19.42 4.00
N ALA A 56 -20.00 -20.02 4.41
CA ALA A 56 -21.21 -20.20 3.59
C ALA A 56 -22.50 -19.89 4.39
N GLY A 57 -23.58 -19.55 3.66
CA GLY A 57 -24.88 -19.28 4.25
C GLY A 57 -24.89 -18.10 5.20
N ALA A 58 -25.70 -18.16 6.26
CA ALA A 58 -25.86 -17.12 7.26
C ALA A 58 -24.62 -16.89 8.13
N ALA A 59 -23.69 -17.86 8.18
CA ALA A 59 -22.42 -17.77 8.92
C ALA A 59 -21.28 -17.16 8.10
N ALA A 60 -21.53 -16.72 6.86
CA ALA A 60 -20.52 -16.10 6.02
C ALA A 60 -20.02 -14.77 6.60
N VAL A 61 -18.70 -14.63 6.72
CA VAL A 61 -18.04 -13.40 7.25
C VAL A 61 -17.58 -12.54 6.08
N PRO A 62 -18.08 -11.31 5.92
CA PRO A 62 -17.71 -10.43 4.83
C PRO A 62 -16.31 -9.82 5.07
N ALA A 63 -15.29 -10.33 4.39
CA ALA A 63 -13.92 -9.83 4.51
C ALA A 63 -13.66 -8.58 3.67
N LEU A 64 -14.28 -8.47 2.48
CA LEU A 64 -14.32 -7.25 1.66
C LEU A 64 -15.76 -6.85 1.38
N ARG A 65 -16.03 -5.56 1.39
CA ARG A 65 -17.36 -4.98 1.33
C ARG A 65 -17.40 -3.79 0.34
N GLY A 66 -17.36 -4.08 -0.98
CA GLY A 66 -17.40 -3.06 -2.03
C GLY A 66 -16.11 -2.28 -2.16
N VAL A 67 -14.97 -2.97 -2.25
CA VAL A 67 -13.66 -2.33 -2.45
C VAL A 67 -13.51 -1.92 -3.91
N SER A 68 -13.21 -0.64 -4.14
CA SER A 68 -12.93 -0.08 -5.47
C SER A 68 -11.60 0.64 -5.45
N LEU A 69 -10.68 0.25 -6.35
CA LEU A 69 -9.30 0.76 -6.45
C LEU A 69 -8.86 0.76 -7.91
N GLU A 70 -8.02 1.72 -8.27
CA GLU A 70 -7.42 1.80 -9.61
C GLU A 70 -5.91 2.04 -9.48
N LEU A 71 -5.14 1.42 -10.40
CA LEU A 71 -3.69 1.62 -10.50
C LEU A 71 -3.32 1.80 -11.96
N HIS A 72 -2.53 2.80 -12.26
CA HIS A 72 -2.02 3.07 -13.60
C HIS A 72 -0.62 2.48 -13.80
N ALA A 73 -0.24 2.26 -15.08
CA ALA A 73 1.07 1.72 -15.43
C ALA A 73 2.20 2.62 -14.87
N GLY A 74 3.25 2.00 -14.33
CA GLY A 74 4.42 2.68 -13.75
C GLY A 74 4.16 3.45 -12.45
N ARG A 75 2.93 3.36 -11.88
CA ARG A 75 2.59 3.99 -10.60
C ARG A 75 2.61 3.00 -9.44
N CYS A 76 2.67 3.52 -8.24
CA CYS A 76 2.57 2.77 -7.01
C CYS A 76 1.32 3.15 -6.22
N LEU A 77 0.46 2.17 -5.92
CA LEU A 77 -0.67 2.28 -5.01
C LEU A 77 -0.30 1.68 -3.67
N GLY A 78 -0.27 2.50 -2.63
CA GLY A 78 -0.15 2.05 -1.25
C GLY A 78 -1.50 1.62 -0.68
N ILE A 79 -1.58 0.42 -0.10
CA ILE A 79 -2.76 -0.02 0.64
C ILE A 79 -2.38 -0.18 2.11
N VAL A 80 -2.97 0.62 2.98
CA VAL A 80 -2.63 0.65 4.41
C VAL A 80 -3.84 0.37 5.29
N GLY A 81 -3.58 -0.08 6.53
CA GLY A 81 -4.60 -0.35 7.53
C GLY A 81 -4.14 -1.39 8.53
N GLU A 82 -4.85 -1.55 9.64
CA GLU A 82 -4.58 -2.56 10.66
C GLU A 82 -4.75 -3.99 10.14
N SER A 83 -4.22 -4.97 10.90
CA SER A 83 -4.44 -6.40 10.61
C SER A 83 -5.94 -6.71 10.57
N GLY A 84 -6.36 -7.55 9.63
CA GLY A 84 -7.78 -7.88 9.43
C GLY A 84 -8.60 -6.84 8.66
N SER A 85 -8.00 -5.72 8.19
CA SER A 85 -8.73 -4.72 7.41
C SER A 85 -9.10 -5.15 5.98
N GLY A 86 -8.56 -6.28 5.48
CA GLY A 86 -8.85 -6.84 4.15
C GLY A 86 -7.76 -6.66 3.10
N LYS A 87 -6.61 -6.07 3.44
CA LYS A 87 -5.50 -5.80 2.50
C LYS A 87 -5.03 -7.04 1.75
N SER A 88 -4.57 -8.06 2.46
CA SER A 88 -4.10 -9.32 1.85
C SER A 88 -5.21 -10.11 1.15
N VAL A 89 -6.47 -9.98 1.59
CA VAL A 89 -7.61 -10.58 0.89
C VAL A 89 -7.81 -9.93 -0.48
N THR A 90 -7.60 -8.61 -0.58
CA THR A 90 -7.65 -7.88 -1.85
C THR A 90 -6.58 -8.37 -2.81
N SER A 91 -5.32 -8.50 -2.37
CA SER A 91 -4.23 -9.01 -3.21
C SER A 91 -4.44 -10.46 -3.65
N LEU A 92 -4.87 -11.33 -2.74
CA LEU A 92 -5.20 -12.72 -3.06
C LEU A 92 -6.36 -12.85 -4.04
N ALA A 93 -7.35 -11.94 -3.98
CA ALA A 93 -8.45 -11.89 -4.94
C ALA A 93 -7.94 -11.56 -6.35
N VAL A 94 -7.06 -10.53 -6.48
CA VAL A 94 -6.42 -10.16 -7.75
C VAL A 94 -5.60 -11.33 -8.31
N MET A 95 -4.83 -12.02 -7.46
CA MET A 95 -4.04 -13.19 -7.84
C MET A 95 -4.88 -14.43 -8.15
N GLY A 96 -6.18 -14.46 -7.79
CA GLY A 96 -7.02 -15.64 -7.87
C GLY A 96 -6.53 -16.78 -6.97
N LEU A 97 -6.00 -16.42 -5.79
CA LEU A 97 -5.43 -17.32 -4.78
C LEU A 97 -6.25 -17.35 -3.48
N LEU A 98 -7.47 -16.86 -3.49
CA LEU A 98 -8.37 -17.02 -2.35
C LEU A 98 -8.54 -18.50 -2.01
N PRO A 99 -8.49 -18.91 -0.72
CA PRO A 99 -8.61 -20.31 -0.32
C PRO A 99 -10.02 -20.84 -0.60
N GLN A 100 -10.14 -21.76 -1.54
CA GLN A 100 -11.41 -22.40 -1.88
C GLN A 100 -11.56 -23.75 -1.16
N PRO A 101 -12.76 -24.12 -0.70
CA PRO A 101 -14.05 -23.40 -0.79
C PRO A 101 -14.30 -22.38 0.32
N ALA A 102 -13.32 -22.15 1.21
CA ALA A 102 -13.50 -21.32 2.41
C ALA A 102 -13.79 -19.85 2.07
N ALA A 103 -13.23 -19.29 0.99
CA ALA A 103 -13.46 -17.92 0.55
C ALA A 103 -14.08 -17.87 -0.85
N ARG A 104 -14.95 -16.89 -1.08
CA ARG A 104 -15.58 -16.65 -2.38
C ARG A 104 -15.79 -15.17 -2.64
N ILE A 105 -15.66 -14.77 -3.89
CA ILE A 105 -16.04 -13.45 -4.37
C ILE A 105 -17.55 -13.47 -4.53
N THR A 106 -18.25 -12.55 -3.86
CA THR A 106 -19.70 -12.45 -3.84
C THR A 106 -20.24 -11.36 -4.78
N ALA A 107 -19.42 -10.36 -5.09
CA ALA A 107 -19.75 -9.27 -6.03
C ALA A 107 -18.47 -8.58 -6.52
N GLY A 108 -18.63 -7.77 -7.56
CA GLY A 108 -17.58 -6.90 -8.10
C GLY A 108 -16.86 -7.49 -9.29
N ARG A 109 -15.85 -6.73 -9.76
CA ARG A 109 -15.05 -7.05 -10.93
C ARG A 109 -13.58 -6.71 -10.66
N ILE A 110 -12.67 -7.48 -11.25
CA ILE A 110 -11.22 -7.22 -11.25
C ILE A 110 -10.75 -7.25 -12.70
N GLU A 111 -10.32 -6.11 -13.20
CA GLU A 111 -9.79 -5.97 -14.57
C GLU A 111 -8.28 -5.70 -14.51
N PHE A 112 -7.53 -6.48 -15.27
CA PHE A 112 -6.11 -6.26 -15.52
C PHE A 112 -5.89 -6.06 -17.00
N GLU A 113 -5.33 -4.90 -17.40
CA GLU A 113 -5.16 -4.50 -18.81
C GLU A 113 -6.47 -4.61 -19.61
N GLY A 114 -7.59 -4.18 -19.02
CA GLY A 114 -8.91 -4.23 -19.63
C GLY A 114 -9.55 -5.62 -19.71
N GLN A 115 -8.91 -6.66 -19.16
CA GLN A 115 -9.44 -8.03 -19.17
C GLN A 115 -9.92 -8.43 -17.78
N ASP A 116 -11.16 -8.92 -17.69
CA ASP A 116 -11.76 -9.37 -16.44
C ASP A 116 -11.12 -10.68 -15.95
N LEU A 117 -10.33 -10.59 -14.86
CA LEU A 117 -9.65 -11.74 -14.26
C LEU A 117 -10.63 -12.77 -13.69
N LEU A 118 -11.84 -12.34 -13.28
CA LEU A 118 -12.83 -13.23 -12.69
C LEU A 118 -13.52 -14.10 -13.75
N ALA A 119 -13.65 -13.58 -14.99
CA ALA A 119 -14.20 -14.31 -16.11
C ALA A 119 -13.23 -15.33 -16.72
N MET A 120 -11.93 -15.25 -16.38
CA MET A 120 -10.91 -16.17 -16.90
C MET A 120 -11.01 -17.56 -16.27
N SER A 121 -10.68 -18.60 -17.06
CA SER A 121 -10.47 -19.94 -16.54
C SER A 121 -9.27 -20.01 -15.58
N ALA A 122 -9.20 -21.04 -14.74
CA ALA A 122 -8.07 -21.26 -13.84
C ALA A 122 -6.73 -21.38 -14.60
N ALA A 123 -6.75 -22.01 -15.78
CA ALA A 123 -5.58 -22.16 -16.64
C ALA A 123 -5.09 -20.79 -17.17
N GLN A 124 -5.99 -19.94 -17.64
CA GLN A 124 -5.65 -18.59 -18.12
C GLN A 124 -5.08 -17.73 -17.01
N ARG A 125 -5.68 -17.74 -15.79
CA ARG A 125 -5.14 -17.04 -14.62
C ARG A 125 -3.76 -17.55 -14.23
N ARG A 126 -3.52 -18.87 -14.28
CA ARG A 126 -2.21 -19.47 -13.97
C ARG A 126 -1.13 -18.99 -14.93
N LEU A 127 -1.42 -18.85 -16.22
CA LEU A 127 -0.46 -18.35 -17.22
C LEU A 127 -0.08 -16.88 -17.00
N ARG A 128 -0.93 -16.09 -16.35
CA ARG A 128 -0.64 -14.67 -16.04
C ARG A 128 0.17 -14.49 -14.76
N ARG A 129 -0.03 -15.39 -13.79
CA ARG A 129 0.74 -15.38 -12.53
C ARG A 129 2.20 -15.66 -12.82
N GLY A 130 3.10 -14.88 -12.25
CA GLY A 130 4.55 -14.92 -12.48
C GLY A 130 4.99 -14.20 -13.75
N ARG A 131 4.19 -14.21 -14.83
CA ARG A 131 4.54 -13.58 -16.11
C ARG A 131 4.07 -12.12 -16.22
N ALA A 132 2.81 -11.85 -15.98
CA ALA A 132 2.21 -10.51 -16.13
C ALA A 132 1.92 -9.87 -14.78
N ILE A 133 1.49 -10.67 -13.81
CA ILE A 133 1.21 -10.27 -12.44
C ILE A 133 2.04 -11.15 -11.51
N ALA A 134 2.88 -10.54 -10.68
CA ALA A 134 3.68 -11.24 -9.68
C ALA A 134 3.33 -10.75 -8.27
N MET A 135 3.63 -11.58 -7.26
CA MET A 135 3.36 -11.26 -5.87
C MET A 135 4.55 -11.62 -4.99
N ILE A 136 4.91 -10.70 -4.11
CA ILE A 136 5.81 -10.93 -2.98
C ILE A 136 4.92 -11.18 -1.77
N PHE A 137 5.04 -12.37 -1.17
CA PHE A 137 4.25 -12.78 -0.02
C PHE A 137 4.87 -12.24 1.29
N GLN A 138 4.05 -12.15 2.33
CA GLN A 138 4.43 -11.59 3.63
C GLN A 138 5.55 -12.36 4.34
N ASP A 139 5.61 -13.70 4.21
CA ASP A 139 6.58 -14.53 4.92
C ASP A 139 7.62 -15.15 3.98
N PRO A 140 8.90 -14.68 4.05
CA PRO A 140 9.98 -15.25 3.27
C PRO A 140 10.32 -16.70 3.65
N MET A 141 10.03 -17.10 4.88
CA MET A 141 10.40 -18.42 5.37
C MET A 141 9.53 -19.53 4.77
N SER A 142 8.25 -19.21 4.54
CA SER A 142 7.32 -20.16 3.90
C SER A 142 7.35 -20.10 2.37
N SER A 143 7.91 -19.03 1.80
CA SER A 143 7.90 -18.80 0.35
C SER A 143 9.11 -19.43 -0.37
N LEU A 144 10.25 -19.58 0.31
CA LEU A 144 11.44 -20.22 -0.23
C LEU A 144 11.49 -21.70 0.19
N ASN A 145 11.63 -22.61 -0.78
CA ASN A 145 11.80 -24.03 -0.49
C ASN A 145 13.23 -24.29 0.05
N PRO A 146 13.39 -24.78 1.29
CA PRO A 146 14.69 -24.98 1.90
C PRO A 146 15.52 -26.11 1.24
N ALA A 147 14.92 -26.98 0.44
CA ALA A 147 15.58 -28.10 -0.22
C ALA A 147 16.28 -27.72 -1.53
N PHE A 148 16.02 -26.53 -2.08
CA PHE A 148 16.62 -26.06 -3.34
C PHE A 148 17.48 -24.83 -3.11
N THR A 149 18.49 -24.64 -3.98
CA THR A 149 19.29 -23.41 -3.95
C THR A 149 18.46 -22.21 -4.36
N ILE A 150 18.87 -21.01 -3.93
CA ILE A 150 18.15 -19.79 -4.30
C ILE A 150 18.19 -19.54 -5.81
N GLY A 151 19.32 -19.86 -6.45
CA GLY A 151 19.48 -19.71 -7.89
C GLY A 151 18.60 -20.66 -8.68
N ASP A 152 18.46 -21.92 -8.25
CA ASP A 152 17.58 -22.88 -8.91
C ASP A 152 16.12 -22.46 -8.81
N GLN A 153 15.67 -21.92 -7.68
CA GLN A 153 14.29 -21.42 -7.51
C GLN A 153 13.99 -20.22 -8.42
N ILE A 154 14.95 -19.30 -8.59
CA ILE A 154 14.80 -18.19 -9.54
C ILE A 154 14.80 -18.72 -10.98
N ALA A 155 15.70 -19.64 -11.33
CA ALA A 155 15.77 -20.24 -12.66
C ALA A 155 14.50 -21.04 -13.00
N GLU A 156 13.92 -21.76 -12.03
CA GLU A 156 12.63 -22.45 -12.17
C GLU A 156 11.51 -21.44 -12.49
N SER A 157 11.46 -20.29 -11.79
CA SER A 157 10.48 -19.24 -12.05
C SER A 157 10.56 -18.74 -13.51
N ILE A 158 11.77 -18.67 -14.09
CA ILE A 158 11.98 -18.28 -15.50
C ILE A 158 11.48 -19.39 -16.43
N THR A 159 11.96 -20.63 -16.23
CA THR A 159 11.67 -21.75 -17.14
C THR A 159 10.22 -22.22 -17.09
N ALA A 160 9.50 -21.93 -15.99
CA ALA A 160 8.07 -22.20 -15.88
C ALA A 160 7.22 -21.36 -16.86
N HIS A 161 7.74 -20.23 -17.33
CA HIS A 161 7.01 -19.27 -18.16
C HIS A 161 7.64 -18.99 -19.51
N GLU A 162 8.92 -19.31 -19.69
CA GLU A 162 9.69 -19.00 -20.88
C GLU A 162 10.45 -20.25 -21.37
N ALA A 163 10.44 -20.47 -22.69
CA ALA A 163 11.16 -21.57 -23.30
C ALA A 163 12.64 -21.20 -23.47
N VAL A 164 13.40 -21.19 -22.38
CA VAL A 164 14.85 -20.94 -22.35
C VAL A 164 15.59 -22.14 -21.84
N ASP A 165 16.85 -22.32 -22.29
CA ASP A 165 17.68 -23.39 -21.80
C ASP A 165 18.21 -23.13 -20.37
N ARG A 166 18.77 -24.18 -19.75
CA ARG A 166 19.27 -24.11 -18.36
C ARG A 166 20.40 -23.09 -18.20
N ARG A 167 21.24 -22.93 -19.21
CA ARG A 167 22.37 -21.99 -19.17
C ARG A 167 21.87 -20.53 -19.16
N GLU A 168 20.93 -20.24 -20.02
CA GLU A 168 20.30 -18.91 -20.09
C GLU A 168 19.48 -18.60 -18.82
N ALA A 169 18.70 -19.57 -18.30
CA ALA A 169 17.97 -19.40 -17.06
C ALA A 169 18.93 -19.10 -15.88
N ARG A 170 20.07 -19.82 -15.78
CA ARG A 170 21.11 -19.55 -14.77
C ARG A 170 21.71 -18.15 -14.93
N ARG A 171 22.05 -17.74 -16.15
CA ARG A 171 22.61 -16.42 -16.42
C ARG A 171 21.65 -15.31 -15.96
N ARG A 172 20.37 -15.42 -16.34
CA ARG A 172 19.34 -14.46 -15.94
C ARG A 172 19.06 -14.48 -14.44
N ALA A 173 19.07 -15.62 -13.80
CA ALA A 173 18.92 -15.73 -12.36
C ALA A 173 20.06 -15.02 -11.59
N VAL A 174 21.31 -15.17 -12.05
CA VAL A 174 22.46 -14.44 -11.50
C VAL A 174 22.29 -12.93 -11.70
N GLU A 175 21.81 -12.49 -12.86
CA GLU A 175 21.55 -11.08 -13.14
C GLU A 175 20.47 -10.50 -12.21
N LEU A 176 19.39 -11.26 -11.99
CA LEU A 176 18.34 -10.87 -11.02
C LEU A 176 18.88 -10.77 -9.60
N LEU A 177 19.74 -11.70 -9.17
CA LEU A 177 20.39 -11.63 -7.86
C LEU A 177 21.25 -10.36 -7.70
N ARG A 178 21.95 -9.92 -8.76
CA ARG A 178 22.69 -8.65 -8.76
C ARG A 178 21.76 -7.44 -8.66
N GLN A 179 20.68 -7.43 -9.45
CA GLN A 179 19.69 -6.36 -9.44
C GLN A 179 19.02 -6.16 -8.08
N VAL A 180 18.82 -7.23 -7.33
CA VAL A 180 18.30 -7.13 -5.96
C VAL A 180 19.42 -6.95 -4.92
N HIS A 181 20.61 -6.57 -5.35
CA HIS A 181 21.76 -6.27 -4.50
C HIS A 181 22.19 -7.43 -3.59
N ILE A 182 22.15 -8.68 -4.10
CA ILE A 182 22.77 -9.83 -3.42
C ILE A 182 24.29 -9.79 -3.68
N PRO A 183 25.14 -9.66 -2.66
CA PRO A 183 26.58 -9.61 -2.85
C PRO A 183 27.12 -10.95 -3.33
N SER A 184 28.08 -10.94 -4.28
CA SER A 184 28.67 -12.15 -4.87
C SER A 184 27.62 -13.10 -5.46
N ALA A 185 26.73 -12.57 -6.29
CA ALA A 185 25.55 -13.27 -6.84
C ALA A 185 25.87 -14.62 -7.46
N GLU A 186 26.99 -14.74 -8.19
CA GLU A 186 27.45 -15.97 -8.83
C GLU A 186 27.69 -17.10 -7.84
N ARG A 187 28.39 -16.79 -6.75
CA ARG A 187 28.68 -17.77 -5.69
C ARG A 187 27.43 -18.11 -4.92
N ARG A 188 26.60 -17.09 -4.60
CA ARG A 188 25.40 -17.28 -3.82
C ARG A 188 24.26 -17.96 -4.57
N PHE A 189 24.33 -18.04 -5.89
CA PHE A 189 23.39 -18.82 -6.69
C PHE A 189 23.22 -20.24 -6.13
N ASP A 190 24.32 -20.86 -5.71
CA ASP A 190 24.36 -22.24 -5.20
C ASP A 190 24.14 -22.31 -3.67
N ASP A 191 23.83 -21.19 -2.99
CA ASP A 191 23.48 -21.16 -1.57
C ASP A 191 22.02 -21.57 -1.33
N TYR A 192 21.75 -22.17 -0.17
CA TYR A 192 20.41 -22.52 0.29
C TYR A 192 19.80 -21.37 1.11
N PRO A 193 18.45 -21.27 1.19
CA PRO A 193 17.77 -20.20 1.95
C PRO A 193 18.24 -20.05 3.40
N HIS A 194 18.54 -21.14 4.09
CA HIS A 194 18.96 -21.12 5.49
C HIS A 194 20.33 -20.46 5.72
N ARG A 195 21.15 -20.29 4.67
CA ARG A 195 22.45 -19.57 4.73
C ARG A 195 22.32 -18.06 4.58
N LEU A 196 21.12 -17.56 4.33
CA LEU A 196 20.84 -16.15 4.07
C LEU A 196 20.24 -15.47 5.30
N SER A 197 20.55 -14.17 5.49
CA SER A 197 19.84 -13.31 6.45
C SER A 197 18.38 -13.10 6.00
N GLY A 198 17.51 -12.60 6.90
CA GLY A 198 16.11 -12.28 6.59
C GLY A 198 15.98 -11.33 5.41
N GLY A 199 16.75 -10.23 5.41
CA GLY A 199 16.74 -9.25 4.31
C GLY A 199 17.25 -9.83 3.00
N MET A 200 18.23 -10.75 3.02
CA MET A 200 18.69 -11.43 1.81
C MET A 200 17.64 -12.39 1.26
N ARG A 201 16.91 -13.12 2.11
CA ARG A 201 15.80 -13.98 1.68
C ARG A 201 14.69 -13.14 1.03
N GLN A 202 14.39 -11.98 1.60
CA GLN A 202 13.42 -11.05 1.04
C GLN A 202 13.84 -10.57 -0.35
N ARG A 203 15.12 -10.22 -0.55
CA ARG A 203 15.67 -9.83 -1.85
C ARG A 203 15.59 -10.97 -2.87
N VAL A 204 15.83 -12.21 -2.46
CA VAL A 204 15.65 -13.40 -3.31
C VAL A 204 14.20 -13.58 -3.73
N MET A 205 13.23 -13.40 -2.83
CA MET A 205 11.81 -13.43 -3.20
C MET A 205 11.44 -12.33 -4.20
N ILE A 206 12.00 -11.13 -4.03
CA ILE A 206 11.82 -10.05 -5.01
C ILE A 206 12.41 -10.47 -6.36
N ALA A 207 13.61 -11.07 -6.40
CA ALA A 207 14.21 -11.58 -7.63
C ALA A 207 13.32 -12.63 -8.31
N MET A 208 12.75 -13.57 -7.56
CA MET A 208 11.80 -14.57 -8.07
C MET A 208 10.55 -13.90 -8.66
N ALA A 209 9.98 -12.93 -7.97
CA ALA A 209 8.81 -12.19 -8.46
C ALA A 209 9.10 -11.42 -9.75
N LEU A 210 10.34 -10.95 -9.93
CA LEU A 210 10.79 -10.21 -11.12
C LEU A 210 11.26 -11.09 -12.27
N ALA A 211 11.31 -12.41 -12.10
CA ALA A 211 11.94 -13.35 -13.00
C ALA A 211 11.46 -13.24 -14.46
N CYS A 212 10.18 -12.96 -14.66
CA CYS A 212 9.55 -12.80 -15.97
C CYS A 212 9.14 -11.35 -16.29
N ASN A 213 9.76 -10.37 -15.65
CA ASN A 213 9.51 -8.94 -15.88
C ASN A 213 8.01 -8.55 -15.83
N PRO A 214 7.32 -8.74 -14.70
CA PRO A 214 5.89 -8.54 -14.58
C PRO A 214 5.52 -7.06 -14.78
N ARG A 215 4.33 -6.81 -15.33
CA ARG A 215 3.78 -5.47 -15.49
C ARG A 215 3.13 -4.94 -14.20
N LEU A 216 2.67 -5.87 -13.34
CA LEU A 216 2.11 -5.58 -12.02
C LEU A 216 2.83 -6.42 -10.96
N LEU A 217 3.38 -5.77 -9.96
CA LEU A 217 3.97 -6.38 -8.78
C LEU A 217 3.11 -6.04 -7.55
N ILE A 218 2.61 -7.06 -6.87
CA ILE A 218 1.91 -6.91 -5.60
C ILE A 218 2.89 -7.28 -4.48
N ALA A 219 3.22 -6.34 -3.61
CA ALA A 219 4.10 -6.56 -2.46
C ALA A 219 3.26 -6.52 -1.18
N ASP A 220 2.95 -7.70 -0.64
CA ASP A 220 2.12 -7.85 0.56
C ASP A 220 3.02 -7.90 1.80
N GLU A 221 3.10 -6.77 2.51
CA GLU A 221 3.94 -6.55 3.69
C GLU A 221 5.41 -6.99 3.49
N PRO A 222 6.10 -6.51 2.44
CA PRO A 222 7.41 -7.03 2.03
C PRO A 222 8.53 -6.71 3.02
N THR A 223 8.24 -5.99 4.09
CA THR A 223 9.23 -5.54 5.09
C THR A 223 8.92 -6.03 6.50
N THR A 224 7.89 -6.85 6.67
CA THR A 224 7.52 -7.40 7.99
C THR A 224 8.65 -8.26 8.56
N ALA A 225 8.90 -8.13 9.86
CA ALA A 225 9.97 -8.80 10.61
C ALA A 225 11.42 -8.45 10.18
N LEU A 226 11.62 -7.34 9.46
CA LEU A 226 12.93 -6.80 9.13
C LEU A 226 13.23 -5.56 10.00
N ASP A 227 14.51 -5.30 10.25
CA ASP A 227 14.94 -4.08 10.92
C ASP A 227 14.72 -2.84 10.03
N VAL A 228 14.65 -1.65 10.66
CA VAL A 228 14.31 -0.38 9.98
C VAL A 228 15.23 -0.08 8.80
N THR A 229 16.53 -0.38 8.93
CA THR A 229 17.51 -0.13 7.88
C THR A 229 17.24 -1.02 6.65
N VAL A 230 16.99 -2.30 6.88
CA VAL A 230 16.65 -3.24 5.80
C VAL A 230 15.29 -2.92 5.18
N GLN A 231 14.30 -2.46 5.98
CA GLN A 231 13.03 -1.99 5.43
C GLN A 231 13.23 -0.85 4.42
N ALA A 232 14.03 0.18 4.79
CA ALA A 232 14.34 1.30 3.90
C ALA A 232 15.01 0.83 2.60
N GLN A 233 15.95 -0.11 2.68
CA GLN A 233 16.63 -0.70 1.52
C GLN A 233 15.69 -1.49 0.62
N ILE A 234 14.68 -2.18 1.16
CA ILE A 234 13.68 -2.89 0.34
C ILE A 234 12.76 -1.90 -0.38
N VAL A 235 12.37 -0.80 0.28
CA VAL A 235 11.56 0.26 -0.35
C VAL A 235 12.34 0.92 -1.49
N GLU A 236 13.63 1.24 -1.27
CA GLU A 236 14.50 1.79 -2.31
C GLU A 236 14.62 0.84 -3.51
N LEU A 237 14.86 -0.44 -3.26
CA LEU A 237 14.89 -1.46 -4.30
C LEU A 237 13.58 -1.51 -5.12
N LEU A 238 12.42 -1.43 -4.46
CA LEU A 238 11.13 -1.37 -5.16
C LEU A 238 10.98 -0.09 -5.98
N HIS A 239 11.53 1.04 -5.50
CA HIS A 239 11.57 2.29 -6.23
C HIS A 239 12.43 2.18 -7.50
N GLU A 240 13.65 1.65 -7.39
CA GLU A 240 14.54 1.37 -8.53
C GLU A 240 13.86 0.49 -9.59
N ILE A 241 13.26 -0.63 -9.17
CA ILE A 241 12.52 -1.54 -10.06
C ILE A 241 11.40 -0.81 -10.80
N ARG A 242 10.63 0.02 -10.11
CA ARG A 242 9.56 0.82 -10.71
C ARG A 242 10.10 1.78 -11.77
N GLN A 243 11.18 2.49 -11.45
CA GLN A 243 11.78 3.47 -12.36
C GLN A 243 12.41 2.83 -13.61
N GLU A 244 13.15 1.75 -13.40
CA GLU A 244 13.88 1.09 -14.50
C GLU A 244 12.98 0.30 -15.44
N ARG A 245 11.95 -0.37 -14.89
CA ARG A 245 11.11 -1.32 -15.65
C ARG A 245 9.72 -0.80 -15.98
N GLY A 246 9.30 0.32 -15.39
CA GLY A 246 7.93 0.82 -15.52
C GLY A 246 6.88 -0.12 -14.90
N THR A 247 7.29 -1.01 -13.99
CA THR A 247 6.40 -1.94 -13.30
C THR A 247 5.43 -1.18 -12.40
N ALA A 248 4.13 -1.44 -12.53
CA ALA A 248 3.14 -0.93 -11.60
C ALA A 248 3.22 -1.70 -10.27
N ILE A 249 3.13 -1.01 -9.14
CA ILE A 249 3.29 -1.64 -7.82
C ILE A 249 2.04 -1.43 -6.97
N VAL A 250 1.51 -2.50 -6.37
CA VAL A 250 0.61 -2.43 -5.21
C VAL A 250 1.45 -2.75 -3.98
N LEU A 251 1.68 -1.76 -3.12
CA LEU A 251 2.42 -1.92 -1.86
C LEU A 251 1.46 -1.99 -0.69
N ILE A 252 1.38 -3.13 -0.05
CA ILE A 252 0.57 -3.34 1.15
C ILE A 252 1.49 -3.27 2.38
N SER A 253 1.11 -2.44 3.35
CA SER A 253 1.80 -2.32 4.63
C SER A 253 0.86 -1.84 5.74
N HIS A 254 1.22 -2.12 6.98
CA HIS A 254 0.60 -1.48 8.14
C HIS A 254 1.33 -0.18 8.53
N ASN A 255 2.49 0.12 7.93
CA ASN A 255 3.26 1.32 8.20
C ASN A 255 3.01 2.38 7.11
N LEU A 256 2.20 3.39 7.47
CA LEU A 256 1.81 4.48 6.57
C LEU A 256 3.01 5.34 6.14
N GLY A 257 3.97 5.59 7.04
CA GLY A 257 5.17 6.36 6.73
C GLY A 257 6.07 5.68 5.68
N LEU A 258 6.21 4.35 5.76
CA LEU A 258 6.96 3.58 4.78
C LEU A 258 6.27 3.62 3.40
N VAL A 259 4.96 3.48 3.36
CA VAL A 259 4.18 3.54 2.11
C VAL A 259 4.27 4.91 1.47
N ALA A 260 4.22 5.98 2.26
CA ALA A 260 4.30 7.36 1.75
C ALA A 260 5.60 7.66 1.01
N GLY A 261 6.70 6.95 1.33
CA GLY A 261 7.99 7.11 0.63
C GLY A 261 8.02 6.54 -0.79
N LEU A 262 7.08 5.67 -1.18
CA LEU A 262 7.06 5.04 -2.51
C LEU A 262 5.75 5.28 -3.27
N ALA A 263 4.62 5.38 -2.57
CA ALA A 263 3.30 5.42 -3.19
C ALA A 263 2.99 6.79 -3.82
N ASP A 264 2.39 6.75 -5.01
CA ASP A 264 1.79 7.93 -5.64
C ASP A 264 0.40 8.20 -5.07
N ASP A 265 -0.37 7.13 -4.83
CA ASP A 265 -1.70 7.17 -4.24
C ASP A 265 -1.76 6.23 -3.04
N ILE A 266 -2.55 6.58 -2.03
CA ILE A 266 -2.76 5.76 -0.84
C ILE A 266 -4.26 5.44 -0.71
N ALA A 267 -4.56 4.16 -0.43
CA ALA A 267 -5.86 3.68 -0.03
C ALA A 267 -5.80 3.17 1.41
N VAL A 268 -6.55 3.78 2.29
CA VAL A 268 -6.67 3.38 3.70
C VAL A 268 -7.84 2.42 3.84
N MET A 269 -7.58 1.22 4.33
CA MET A 269 -8.59 0.18 4.51
C MET A 269 -8.92 -0.04 5.99
N TYR A 270 -10.21 -0.08 6.30
CA TYR A 270 -10.72 -0.42 7.61
C TYR A 270 -11.94 -1.35 7.51
N ALA A 271 -11.93 -2.45 8.26
CA ALA A 271 -13.05 -3.39 8.34
C ALA A 271 -13.61 -3.81 6.96
N GLY A 272 -12.73 -4.14 6.00
CA GLY A 272 -13.10 -4.61 4.66
C GLY A 272 -13.54 -3.53 3.68
N ARG A 273 -13.36 -2.24 3.98
CA ARG A 273 -13.69 -1.11 3.09
C ARG A 273 -12.51 -0.16 2.91
N VAL A 274 -12.47 0.52 1.78
CA VAL A 274 -11.61 1.70 1.61
C VAL A 274 -12.34 2.87 2.28
N VAL A 275 -11.71 3.43 3.33
CA VAL A 275 -12.28 4.54 4.09
C VAL A 275 -11.73 5.90 3.66
N GLU A 276 -10.53 5.91 3.08
CA GLU A 276 -9.92 7.10 2.48
C GLU A 276 -9.03 6.68 1.32
N HIS A 277 -9.02 7.46 0.24
CA HIS A 277 -8.19 7.24 -0.94
C HIS A 277 -7.83 8.57 -1.60
N GLY A 278 -6.56 8.75 -1.92
CA GLY A 278 -6.10 9.95 -2.61
C GLY A 278 -4.60 9.97 -2.88
N PRO A 279 -4.09 11.04 -3.51
CA PRO A 279 -2.68 11.26 -3.67
C PRO A 279 -1.93 11.18 -2.34
N ALA A 280 -0.81 10.48 -2.30
CA ALA A 280 -0.07 10.19 -1.07
C ALA A 280 0.23 11.46 -0.27
N HIS A 281 0.71 12.52 -0.93
CA HIS A 281 1.02 13.80 -0.29
C HIS A 281 -0.20 14.43 0.39
N ARG A 282 -1.42 14.26 -0.18
CA ARG A 282 -2.64 14.82 0.40
C ARG A 282 -3.15 13.99 1.58
N VAL A 283 -3.19 12.68 1.45
CA VAL A 283 -3.60 11.78 2.55
C VAL A 283 -2.68 11.95 3.75
N MET A 284 -1.38 12.21 3.52
CA MET A 284 -0.39 12.43 4.58
C MET A 284 -0.52 13.82 5.23
N ALA A 285 -0.76 14.88 4.44
CA ALA A 285 -0.81 16.25 4.95
C ALA A 285 -2.20 16.66 5.45
N HIS A 286 -3.26 16.17 4.81
CA HIS A 286 -4.65 16.52 5.08
C HIS A 286 -5.53 15.25 5.09
N PRO A 287 -5.39 14.40 6.11
CA PRO A 287 -6.23 13.21 6.26
C PRO A 287 -7.68 13.61 6.54
N GLU A 288 -8.62 12.97 5.85
CA GLU A 288 -10.06 13.31 5.89
C GLU A 288 -10.90 12.22 6.57
N HIS A 289 -10.26 11.15 7.05
CA HIS A 289 -10.93 10.13 7.85
C HIS A 289 -10.26 10.03 9.23
N PRO A 290 -11.01 10.04 10.34
CA PRO A 290 -10.45 9.99 11.70
C PRO A 290 -9.53 8.79 11.95
N TYR A 291 -9.76 7.67 11.29
CA TYR A 291 -8.87 6.52 11.35
C TYR A 291 -7.49 6.79 10.72
N THR A 292 -7.44 7.52 9.61
CA THR A 292 -6.18 7.94 8.96
C THR A 292 -5.41 8.90 9.86
N VAL A 293 -6.11 9.85 10.49
CA VAL A 293 -5.51 10.75 11.52
C VAL A 293 -4.86 9.94 12.63
N GLY A 294 -5.58 8.92 13.15
CA GLY A 294 -5.05 8.03 14.18
C GLY A 294 -3.85 7.20 13.73
N LEU A 295 -3.85 6.69 12.49
CA LEU A 295 -2.71 5.97 11.92
C LEU A 295 -1.48 6.87 11.79
N LEU A 296 -1.65 8.12 11.36
CA LEU A 296 -0.57 9.10 11.27
C LEU A 296 -0.02 9.50 12.65
N GLY A 297 -0.90 9.65 13.65
CA GLY A 297 -0.50 9.93 15.03
C GLY A 297 0.30 8.79 15.70
N ALA A 298 0.20 7.56 15.17
CA ALA A 298 0.95 6.41 15.64
C ALA A 298 2.32 6.24 14.94
N VAL A 299 2.63 7.04 13.91
CA VAL A 299 3.93 7.01 13.23
C VAL A 299 4.96 7.78 14.06
N PRO A 300 6.10 7.15 14.47
CA PRO A 300 7.16 7.86 15.17
C PRO A 300 7.70 9.01 14.32
N ARG A 301 7.74 10.23 14.90
CA ARG A 301 8.38 11.38 14.25
C ARG A 301 9.89 11.32 14.47
N ALA A 302 10.67 11.76 13.46
CA ALA A 302 12.13 11.77 13.53
C ALA A 302 12.68 12.77 14.55
N GLU A 303 11.93 13.82 14.90
CA GLU A 303 12.31 14.76 15.93
C GLU A 303 11.84 14.25 17.30
N PRO A 304 12.75 14.19 18.30
CA PRO A 304 12.37 13.86 19.67
C PRO A 304 11.54 14.98 20.26
N GLY A 305 10.23 14.88 20.12
CA GLY A 305 9.28 15.72 20.84
C GLY A 305 8.68 14.92 22.00
N ASP A 306 8.49 15.55 23.15
CA ASP A 306 7.84 14.98 24.34
C ASP A 306 6.35 14.62 24.13
N GLN A 307 5.85 14.62 22.90
CA GLN A 307 4.46 14.26 22.63
C GLN A 307 4.30 12.74 22.59
N PRO A 308 3.48 12.16 23.48
CA PRO A 308 3.21 10.74 23.48
C PRO A 308 2.57 10.33 22.13
N LEU A 309 2.99 9.17 21.59
CA LEU A 309 2.34 8.59 20.42
C LEU A 309 0.85 8.37 20.72
N VAL A 310 0.01 8.89 19.85
CA VAL A 310 -1.44 8.74 19.99
C VAL A 310 -1.85 7.40 19.41
N ALA A 311 -2.01 6.40 20.28
CA ALA A 311 -2.52 5.10 19.86
C ALA A 311 -4.03 5.17 19.58
N ILE A 312 -4.47 4.50 18.50
CA ILE A 312 -5.91 4.33 18.24
C ILE A 312 -6.46 3.35 19.27
N GLY A 313 -7.28 3.84 20.21
CA GLY A 313 -7.86 3.01 21.27
C GLY A 313 -8.76 1.88 20.74
N GLY A 314 -8.89 0.79 21.50
CA GLY A 314 -9.74 -0.35 21.14
C GLY A 314 -9.16 -1.27 20.06
N SER A 315 -9.98 -2.16 19.51
CA SER A 315 -9.62 -3.12 18.45
C SER A 315 -10.53 -3.00 17.23
N VAL A 316 -10.09 -3.53 16.09
CA VAL A 316 -10.93 -3.66 14.90
C VAL A 316 -12.16 -4.48 15.26
N PRO A 317 -13.38 -4.04 14.90
CA PRO A 317 -14.60 -4.76 15.23
C PRO A 317 -14.67 -6.10 14.54
N ASP A 318 -15.32 -7.07 15.18
CA ASP A 318 -15.62 -8.35 14.54
C ASP A 318 -16.56 -8.12 13.35
N LEU A 319 -16.12 -8.50 12.17
CA LEU A 319 -16.88 -8.31 10.92
C LEU A 319 -18.21 -9.08 10.91
N ARG A 320 -18.39 -10.08 11.79
CA ARG A 320 -19.63 -10.84 11.97
C ARG A 320 -20.72 -10.03 12.66
N THR A 321 -20.33 -9.08 13.49
CA THR A 321 -21.24 -8.29 14.35
C THR A 321 -21.42 -6.85 13.88
N LEU A 322 -20.90 -6.52 12.68
CA LEU A 322 -21.02 -5.17 12.15
C LEU A 322 -22.49 -4.81 11.88
N GLY A 323 -22.95 -3.71 12.48
CA GLY A 323 -24.23 -3.10 12.19
C GLY A 323 -24.26 -2.33 10.87
N ALA A 324 -25.36 -1.61 10.62
CA ALA A 324 -25.54 -0.75 9.45
C ALA A 324 -24.70 0.52 9.49
N GLY A 325 -24.22 0.93 10.66
CA GLY A 325 -23.50 2.17 10.88
C GLY A 325 -22.01 2.13 10.45
N CYS A 326 -21.31 3.20 10.78
CA CYS A 326 -19.87 3.33 10.55
C CYS A 326 -19.09 2.34 11.41
N ALA A 327 -18.30 1.48 10.77
CA ALA A 327 -17.50 0.46 11.45
C ALA A 327 -16.44 1.05 12.41
N PHE A 328 -15.96 2.27 12.14
CA PHE A 328 -14.99 2.96 12.99
C PHE A 328 -15.63 3.73 14.16
N ARG A 329 -16.95 3.88 14.18
CA ARG A 329 -17.69 4.67 15.19
C ARG A 329 -17.29 4.38 16.64
N PRO A 330 -17.10 3.12 17.10
CA PRO A 330 -16.72 2.84 18.49
C PRO A 330 -15.34 3.37 18.91
N ARG A 331 -14.49 3.71 17.95
CA ARG A 331 -13.11 4.20 18.16
C ARG A 331 -12.94 5.65 17.70
N CYS A 332 -14.02 6.28 17.17
CA CYS A 332 -13.96 7.57 16.50
C CYS A 332 -14.16 8.71 17.50
N PRO A 333 -13.18 9.62 17.67
CA PRO A 333 -13.36 10.80 18.52
C PRO A 333 -14.29 11.87 17.89
N PHE A 334 -14.59 11.76 16.59
CA PHE A 334 -15.47 12.66 15.82
C PHE A 334 -16.83 12.02 15.50
N ALA A 335 -17.26 11.03 16.30
CA ALA A 335 -18.49 10.29 16.03
C ALA A 335 -19.73 11.22 16.09
N LEU A 336 -20.54 11.18 15.03
CA LEU A 336 -21.83 11.85 14.91
C LEU A 336 -22.98 10.84 15.12
N PRO A 337 -24.21 11.30 15.45
CA PRO A 337 -25.37 10.41 15.59
C PRO A 337 -25.65 9.56 14.34
N GLU A 338 -25.42 10.10 13.14
CA GLU A 338 -25.61 9.41 11.87
C GLU A 338 -24.67 8.19 11.72
N CYS A 339 -23.51 8.23 12.40
CA CYS A 339 -22.56 7.11 12.39
C CYS A 339 -23.12 5.84 13.05
N ASP A 340 -24.16 5.91 13.86
CA ASP A 340 -24.83 4.76 14.46
C ASP A 340 -25.76 4.04 13.47
N THR A 341 -26.37 4.78 12.54
CA THR A 341 -27.46 4.28 11.71
C THR A 341 -27.05 3.95 10.28
N ALA A 342 -26.04 4.64 9.74
CA ALA A 342 -25.62 4.48 8.35
C ALA A 342 -24.08 4.46 8.21
N ALA A 343 -23.56 3.53 7.41
CA ALA A 343 -22.17 3.56 6.98
C ALA A 343 -21.98 4.69 5.95
N PRO A 344 -20.98 5.59 6.12
CA PRO A 344 -20.77 6.68 5.16
C PRO A 344 -20.36 6.12 3.79
N ALA A 345 -20.90 6.72 2.73
CA ALA A 345 -20.45 6.46 1.38
C ALA A 345 -19.17 7.27 1.07
N PRO A 346 -18.24 6.75 0.24
CA PRO A 346 -17.09 7.50 -0.21
C PRO A 346 -17.53 8.76 -0.97
N ARG A 347 -17.08 9.94 -0.52
CA ARG A 347 -17.35 11.22 -1.18
C ARG A 347 -16.04 11.82 -1.67
N GLN A 348 -16.04 12.42 -2.84
CA GLN A 348 -14.91 13.22 -3.31
C GLN A 348 -14.92 14.56 -2.60
N LEU A 349 -13.89 14.83 -1.83
CA LEU A 349 -13.73 16.08 -1.06
C LEU A 349 -12.85 17.07 -1.82
N PHE A 350 -11.82 16.55 -2.50
CA PHE A 350 -10.90 17.30 -3.34
C PHE A 350 -10.62 16.51 -4.63
N PRO A 351 -10.04 17.11 -5.67
CA PRO A 351 -9.65 16.39 -6.87
C PRO A 351 -8.77 15.18 -6.55
N GLY A 352 -9.26 13.98 -6.90
CA GLY A 352 -8.58 12.70 -6.64
C GLY A 352 -8.58 12.23 -5.18
N HIS A 353 -9.13 12.99 -4.22
CA HIS A 353 -9.15 12.65 -2.80
C HIS A 353 -10.58 12.37 -2.32
N ARG A 354 -10.82 11.17 -1.82
CA ARG A 354 -12.14 10.68 -1.36
C ARG A 354 -12.05 10.16 0.06
N ALA A 355 -13.09 10.39 0.86
CA ALA A 355 -13.22 9.81 2.19
C ALA A 355 -14.64 9.33 2.45
N ALA A 356 -14.77 8.23 3.20
CA ALA A 356 -16.02 7.64 3.66
C ALA A 356 -16.25 8.04 5.13
N CYS A 357 -16.56 9.32 5.37
CA CYS A 357 -16.78 9.86 6.71
C CYS A 357 -17.91 10.89 6.69
N HIS A 358 -18.83 10.81 7.67
CA HIS A 358 -19.90 11.81 7.84
C HIS A 358 -19.36 13.15 8.29
N ALA A 359 -18.31 13.16 9.12
CA ALA A 359 -17.69 14.37 9.65
C ALA A 359 -16.72 15.06 8.66
N ALA A 360 -16.36 14.41 7.52
CA ALA A 360 -15.46 15.03 6.53
C ALA A 360 -16.16 16.20 5.78
N PRO A 361 -15.44 17.26 5.40
CA PRO A 361 -14.02 17.48 5.66
C PRO A 361 -13.73 17.78 7.12
N LEU A 362 -12.59 17.24 7.64
CA LEU A 362 -12.24 17.38 9.06
C LEU A 362 -11.69 18.78 9.42
N GLY A 363 -11.44 19.62 8.42
CA GLY A 363 -10.77 20.90 8.61
C GLY A 363 -9.27 20.73 8.93
N ASP A 364 -8.59 21.85 9.21
CA ASP A 364 -7.20 21.79 9.68
C ASP A 364 -7.20 21.15 11.07
N THR A 365 -6.90 19.87 11.13
CA THR A 365 -6.66 19.15 12.37
C THR A 365 -5.36 19.69 12.98
N PRO A 366 -5.34 20.08 14.26
CA PRO A 366 -4.17 20.68 14.90
C PRO A 366 -2.98 19.71 15.00
#